data_b827b753cd254a0f7390ffc1155f1e7b
#
_entry.id   b827b753cd254a0f7390ffc1155f1e7b
#
_cell.length_a   1.000
_cell.length_b   1.000
_cell.length_c   1.000
_cell.angle_alpha   90.00
_cell.angle_beta   90.00
_cell.angle_gamma   90.00
#
_symmetry.space_group_name_H-M   'P 1'
#
loop_
_entity.id
_entity.type
_entity.pdbx_description
1 polymer ?
#
loop_
_entity_poly.entity_id
_entity_poly.type
_entity_poly.pdbx_seq_one_letter_code
_entity_poly.pdbx_strand_id
1 'polypeptide(L)'
;MAALFTTPKRNDKTSGAHFVEPDVCRRTLLTHGSWRRVTRRLVCGLACALTVSSLLMPSVSLAAEWVDVGGVRHEAAAGPTGDAAGTWSWDGADDMRLNGYDGGAIQAAGKLNIAYEGKNTVKTKPDYTGAAIKAQDGTNQKAELNITSSKSSDELNVTAEADAIKSTGDLSISGPGTVNTTSTNADGIEAKGNLSITGSGTVNATGGTEGIQSKGKTTIDSSGTVIAKGSEGYGIAADSDLIIKGGGKVEASSIEEAGIWAKDSINISGGSQVEASSIGKAAIWADGNIDILGGSQVKANSEEDLAVDTEGSLAVTNASLDASGVEYGVYAYKGVTLDHATVTVRTSASGGQAIALITDGDDIVIKNGSIVDAFAEGKFSVAISTRNHQPNVAGGHIYISDSVVKAIARYVESGSDGPDHYSNDQSGGVIPEPRGLNIGIFAQTYEGIAPASISIVRSKLTAEGDTAAIFALAISEDGKAIGTIKIEGAPIQTPAGGKIINYRYEEEYGPSISYEAGQTIGTGDAVIDSPYNEAVAKSTVIAPPEEIKPEEKTGETKPEGSKSEGTKTTKTVAVAATGAKIAGKLAATGDASSAAIVAAALAGTAAIAAGAVVSRKRS
;
A
#
# COMPACT_ATOMS: atom_id res chain seq x y z
N MET A 1 22.43 -9.04 22.64
CA MET A 1 21.88 -8.49 21.39
C MET A 1 20.90 -9.40 20.66
N ALA A 2 20.90 -10.71 20.86
CA ALA A 2 19.85 -11.59 20.30
C ALA A 2 18.42 -11.30 20.79
N ALA A 3 18.23 -10.48 21.80
CA ALA A 3 16.93 -10.15 22.40
C ALA A 3 16.26 -8.88 21.81
N LEU A 4 16.93 -8.15 20.92
CA LEU A 4 16.43 -6.87 20.37
C LEU A 4 15.60 -7.01 19.10
N PHE A 5 15.46 -8.25 18.57
CA PHE A 5 14.72 -8.50 17.32
C PHE A 5 13.56 -9.49 17.51
N THR A 6 12.96 -9.55 18.68
CA THR A 6 11.71 -10.28 18.82
C THR A 6 10.56 -9.45 18.26
N THR A 7 9.98 -9.92 17.18
CA THR A 7 8.69 -9.46 16.68
C THR A 7 7.69 -9.37 17.83
N PRO A 8 6.86 -8.32 17.90
CA PRO A 8 5.77 -8.28 18.86
C PRO A 8 4.86 -9.49 18.62
N LYS A 9 4.74 -10.37 19.61
CA LYS A 9 3.75 -11.45 19.60
C LYS A 9 2.37 -10.81 19.55
N ARG A 10 1.72 -10.93 18.40
CA ARG A 10 0.30 -10.68 18.24
C ARG A 10 -0.46 -11.49 19.29
N ASN A 11 -1.17 -10.84 20.18
CA ASN A 11 -2.10 -11.48 21.11
C ASN A 11 -3.38 -11.84 20.36
N ASP A 12 -3.39 -12.97 19.66
CA ASP A 12 -4.63 -13.58 19.18
C ASP A 12 -5.36 -14.22 20.35
N LYS A 13 -6.34 -13.50 20.89
CA LYS A 13 -7.44 -14.08 21.64
C LYS A 13 -8.62 -14.26 20.71
N THR A 14 -8.69 -15.36 20.01
CA THR A 14 -9.96 -15.85 19.45
C THR A 14 -10.21 -17.29 19.89
N SER A 15 -11.41 -17.43 20.39
CA SER A 15 -12.08 -18.60 20.93
C SER A 15 -12.10 -19.79 19.97
N GLY A 16 -11.96 -20.99 20.56
CA GLY A 16 -11.96 -22.25 19.86
C GLY A 16 -13.25 -22.58 19.12
N ALA A 17 -13.07 -23.19 17.97
CA ALA A 17 -14.01 -24.10 17.37
C ALA A 17 -13.24 -25.33 16.90
N HIS A 18 -13.55 -26.48 17.54
CA HIS A 18 -13.08 -27.80 17.14
C HIS A 18 -13.56 -28.12 15.72
N PHE A 19 -12.65 -28.38 14.81
CA PHE A 19 -12.95 -29.14 13.60
C PHE A 19 -12.19 -30.47 13.65
N VAL A 20 -12.96 -31.56 13.50
CA VAL A 20 -12.52 -32.95 13.47
C VAL A 20 -12.02 -33.24 12.06
N GLU A 21 -10.77 -33.65 11.93
CA GLU A 21 -10.26 -34.28 10.71
C GLU A 21 -10.84 -35.68 10.50
N PRO A 22 -11.07 -36.10 9.26
CA PRO A 22 -11.14 -37.51 8.93
C PRO A 22 -9.83 -37.97 8.26
N ASP A 23 -9.14 -38.86 8.96
CA ASP A 23 -8.13 -39.77 8.47
C ASP A 23 -8.64 -40.70 7.36
N VAL A 24 -7.67 -41.28 6.63
CA VAL A 24 -7.70 -42.46 5.73
C VAL A 24 -7.40 -42.10 4.27
N CYS A 25 -6.23 -42.39 3.74
CA CYS A 25 -5.67 -43.67 3.35
C CYS A 25 -4.23 -43.59 2.88
N ARG A 26 -3.34 -44.27 3.58
CA ARG A 26 -2.01 -44.67 3.08
C ARG A 26 -2.03 -46.10 2.57
N ARG A 27 -1.15 -46.37 1.59
CA ARG A 27 -0.64 -47.68 1.07
C ARG A 27 -1.39 -48.23 -0.14
N THR A 28 -0.76 -48.65 -1.21
CA THR A 28 0.39 -49.57 -1.35
C THR A 28 0.96 -49.52 -2.76
N LEU A 29 2.27 -49.61 -2.89
CA LEU A 29 3.01 -50.00 -4.10
C LEU A 29 2.70 -51.45 -4.50
N LEU A 30 2.66 -51.78 -5.80
CA LEU A 30 3.39 -52.89 -6.41
C LEU A 30 3.19 -52.97 -7.95
N THR A 31 4.26 -52.93 -8.61
CA THR A 31 4.83 -53.44 -9.86
C THR A 31 4.04 -54.37 -10.78
N HIS A 32 4.36 -54.28 -12.04
CA HIS A 32 4.39 -55.19 -13.19
C HIS A 32 3.17 -55.34 -14.07
N GLY A 33 3.44 -55.16 -15.39
CA GLY A 33 2.84 -56.01 -16.41
C GLY A 33 2.12 -55.29 -17.54
N SER A 34 2.84 -55.15 -18.58
CA SER A 34 2.44 -54.81 -19.96
C SER A 34 1.19 -55.52 -20.50
N TRP A 35 0.63 -54.93 -21.56
CA TRP A 35 -0.33 -55.45 -22.52
C TRP A 35 -1.82 -55.33 -22.21
N ARG A 36 -2.45 -54.32 -22.75
CA ARG A 36 -3.51 -54.36 -23.76
C ARG A 36 -4.09 -52.96 -23.99
N ARG A 37 -3.64 -52.35 -25.07
CA ARG A 37 -4.34 -51.24 -25.70
C ARG A 37 -5.52 -51.78 -26.48
N VAL A 38 -6.51 -50.89 -26.67
CA VAL A 38 -7.70 -51.05 -27.49
C VAL A 38 -8.87 -51.71 -26.77
N THR A 39 -9.71 -50.92 -26.17
CA THR A 39 -11.18 -50.98 -26.04
C THR A 39 -11.73 -50.21 -24.84
N ARG A 40 -11.19 -49.02 -24.53
CA ARG A 40 -11.77 -48.14 -23.49
C ARG A 40 -11.96 -46.68 -23.93
N ARG A 41 -12.12 -46.44 -25.20
CA ARG A 41 -12.31 -45.07 -25.72
C ARG A 41 -13.75 -44.70 -26.12
N LEU A 42 -14.75 -45.56 -25.87
CA LEU A 42 -16.12 -45.26 -26.25
C LEU A 42 -17.12 -45.14 -25.08
N VAL A 43 -16.75 -45.45 -23.85
CA VAL A 43 -17.69 -45.37 -22.70
C VAL A 43 -17.43 -44.18 -21.82
N CYS A 44 -16.20 -43.58 -21.82
CA CYS A 44 -15.93 -42.36 -21.06
C CYS A 44 -16.38 -41.05 -21.76
N GLY A 45 -16.66 -41.11 -23.07
CA GLY A 45 -17.11 -39.93 -23.83
C GLY A 45 -18.57 -39.54 -23.61
N LEU A 46 -19.43 -40.48 -23.18
CA LEU A 46 -20.86 -40.21 -23.00
C LEU A 46 -21.21 -39.85 -21.55
N ALA A 47 -20.38 -40.24 -20.58
CA ALA A 47 -20.61 -39.89 -19.17
C ALA A 47 -20.07 -38.48 -18.79
N CYS A 48 -19.05 -37.97 -19.52
CA CYS A 48 -18.59 -36.59 -19.34
C CYS A 48 -19.44 -35.54 -20.06
N ALA A 49 -20.23 -35.93 -21.08
CA ALA A 49 -21.11 -34.98 -21.79
C ALA A 49 -22.41 -34.67 -21.02
N LEU A 50 -22.79 -35.51 -20.04
CA LEU A 50 -24.01 -35.32 -19.26
C LEU A 50 -23.77 -34.66 -17.88
N THR A 51 -22.50 -34.53 -17.45
CA THR A 51 -22.17 -33.84 -16.20
C THR A 51 -21.66 -32.41 -16.38
N VAL A 52 -21.37 -31.99 -17.61
CA VAL A 52 -20.91 -30.63 -17.93
C VAL A 52 -22.07 -29.70 -18.29
N SER A 53 -23.25 -30.23 -18.61
CA SER A 53 -24.42 -29.39 -18.94
C SER A 53 -25.22 -28.90 -17.73
N SER A 54 -24.87 -29.31 -16.51
CA SER A 54 -25.52 -28.78 -15.29
C SER A 54 -24.70 -27.72 -14.54
N LEU A 55 -23.52 -27.35 -15.03
CA LEU A 55 -22.60 -26.39 -14.37
C LEU A 55 -22.40 -25.08 -15.11
N LEU A 56 -23.13 -24.84 -16.20
CA LEU A 56 -23.13 -23.59 -16.97
C LEU A 56 -24.57 -23.15 -17.25
N MET A 57 -25.44 -23.19 -16.23
CA MET A 57 -26.52 -22.22 -16.27
C MET A 57 -25.90 -20.89 -15.82
N PRO A 58 -25.87 -19.84 -16.67
CA PRO A 58 -25.65 -18.54 -16.14
C PRO A 58 -26.69 -18.38 -15.03
N SER A 59 -26.28 -17.94 -13.85
CA SER A 59 -27.21 -17.50 -12.83
C SER A 59 -28.03 -16.41 -13.48
N VAL A 60 -29.22 -16.74 -13.93
CA VAL A 60 -30.16 -15.73 -14.42
C VAL A 60 -30.46 -14.92 -13.17
N SER A 61 -29.87 -13.72 -13.09
CA SER A 61 -30.27 -12.74 -12.10
C SER A 61 -31.73 -12.43 -12.40
N LEU A 62 -32.61 -12.95 -11.56
CA LEU A 62 -34.03 -12.68 -11.68
C LEU A 62 -34.28 -11.29 -11.11
N ALA A 63 -35.25 -10.59 -11.67
CA ALA A 63 -35.69 -9.27 -11.21
C ALA A 63 -36.07 -9.26 -9.72
N ALA A 64 -36.11 -8.09 -9.10
CA ALA A 64 -36.55 -7.95 -7.73
C ALA A 64 -37.95 -8.55 -7.50
N GLU A 65 -38.09 -9.36 -6.48
CA GLU A 65 -39.38 -9.95 -6.09
C GLU A 65 -40.34 -8.86 -5.54
N TRP A 66 -39.76 -7.89 -4.87
CA TRP A 66 -40.46 -6.75 -4.28
C TRP A 66 -39.49 -5.59 -4.02
N VAL A 67 -40.03 -4.39 -3.89
CA VAL A 67 -39.35 -3.23 -3.34
C VAL A 67 -40.16 -2.65 -2.18
N ASP A 68 -39.49 -2.10 -1.18
CA ASP A 68 -40.05 -1.31 -0.09
C ASP A 68 -39.51 0.12 -0.23
N VAL A 69 -40.38 1.09 -0.29
CA VAL A 69 -39.99 2.50 -0.39
C VAL A 69 -40.64 3.26 0.77
N GLY A 70 -39.82 3.74 1.69
CA GLY A 70 -40.27 4.49 2.86
C GLY A 70 -41.12 3.69 3.84
N GLY A 71 -41.00 2.35 3.86
CA GLY A 71 -41.80 1.43 4.69
C GLY A 71 -43.09 0.93 4.01
N VAL A 72 -43.25 1.18 2.72
CA VAL A 72 -44.38 0.68 1.92
C VAL A 72 -43.85 -0.35 0.92
N ARG A 73 -44.30 -1.59 1.07
CA ARG A 73 -43.90 -2.71 0.21
C ARG A 73 -44.73 -2.80 -1.06
N HIS A 74 -44.06 -2.97 -2.18
CA HIS A 74 -44.65 -3.15 -3.51
C HIS A 74 -44.14 -4.47 -4.09
N GLU A 75 -45.05 -5.38 -4.44
CA GLU A 75 -44.72 -6.70 -5.01
C GLU A 75 -44.60 -6.60 -6.52
N ALA A 76 -43.64 -7.30 -7.11
CA ALA A 76 -43.45 -7.36 -8.57
C ALA A 76 -44.72 -7.83 -9.31
N ALA A 77 -45.45 -8.76 -8.71
CA ALA A 77 -46.72 -9.23 -9.28
C ALA A 77 -47.79 -8.16 -9.41
N ALA A 78 -47.69 -7.04 -8.70
CA ALA A 78 -48.61 -5.90 -8.83
C ALA A 78 -48.31 -5.00 -10.04
N GLY A 79 -47.14 -5.19 -10.70
CA GLY A 79 -46.69 -4.40 -11.83
C GLY A 79 -46.01 -3.07 -11.44
N PRO A 80 -45.81 -2.17 -12.42
CA PRO A 80 -45.13 -0.89 -12.19
C PRO A 80 -45.82 -0.02 -11.15
N THR A 81 -45.03 0.71 -10.36
CA THR A 81 -45.52 1.61 -9.31
C THR A 81 -44.61 2.83 -9.16
N GLY A 82 -45.08 3.84 -8.44
CA GLY A 82 -44.36 5.07 -8.15
C GLY A 82 -45.19 6.00 -7.29
N ASP A 83 -44.66 7.16 -6.93
CA ASP A 83 -45.42 8.18 -6.23
C ASP A 83 -46.14 9.13 -7.22
N ALA A 84 -47.17 9.79 -6.73
CA ALA A 84 -47.97 10.72 -7.54
C ALA A 84 -47.18 11.98 -7.97
N ALA A 85 -46.11 12.32 -7.25
CA ALA A 85 -45.20 13.43 -7.56
C ALA A 85 -44.15 13.07 -8.61
N GLY A 86 -43.98 11.78 -8.93
CA GLY A 86 -42.99 11.30 -9.88
C GLY A 86 -41.55 11.39 -9.36
N THR A 87 -41.38 11.44 -8.03
CA THR A 87 -40.03 11.50 -7.43
C THR A 87 -39.35 10.15 -7.42
N TRP A 88 -40.11 9.07 -7.50
CA TRP A 88 -39.60 7.74 -7.75
C TRP A 88 -40.60 6.91 -8.58
N SER A 89 -40.09 5.93 -9.29
CA SER A 89 -40.85 4.90 -9.99
C SER A 89 -40.08 3.60 -10.06
N TRP A 90 -40.80 2.48 -10.05
CA TRP A 90 -40.30 1.15 -10.24
C TRP A 90 -41.11 0.42 -11.31
N ASP A 91 -40.47 -0.26 -12.21
CA ASP A 91 -41.10 -0.93 -13.35
C ASP A 91 -41.80 -2.25 -13.00
N GLY A 92 -41.75 -2.67 -11.74
CA GLY A 92 -42.28 -3.96 -11.27
C GLY A 92 -41.34 -5.13 -11.56
N ALA A 93 -40.07 -4.85 -11.95
CA ALA A 93 -39.00 -5.83 -12.21
C ALA A 93 -37.72 -5.42 -11.48
N ASP A 94 -36.72 -4.91 -12.18
CA ASP A 94 -35.44 -4.56 -11.58
C ASP A 94 -35.06 -3.08 -11.70
N ASP A 95 -35.81 -2.27 -12.50
CA ASP A 95 -35.44 -0.87 -12.76
C ASP A 95 -36.25 0.11 -11.88
N MET A 96 -35.53 0.86 -11.05
CA MET A 96 -36.03 1.96 -10.25
C MET A 96 -35.43 3.29 -10.70
N ARG A 97 -36.23 4.32 -10.77
CA ARG A 97 -35.80 5.70 -11.02
C ARG A 97 -36.06 6.58 -9.81
N LEU A 98 -35.10 7.43 -9.49
CA LEU A 98 -35.23 8.51 -8.51
C LEU A 98 -35.02 9.84 -9.21
N ASN A 99 -35.94 10.80 -8.99
CA ASN A 99 -35.86 12.15 -9.55
C ASN A 99 -36.41 13.16 -8.53
N GLY A 100 -35.52 13.67 -7.67
CA GLY A 100 -35.93 14.55 -6.58
C GLY A 100 -36.55 13.78 -5.40
N TYR A 101 -36.21 12.52 -5.22
CA TYR A 101 -36.67 11.73 -4.07
C TYR A 101 -36.11 12.30 -2.77
N ASP A 102 -36.99 12.55 -1.80
CA ASP A 102 -36.63 12.92 -0.43
C ASP A 102 -37.49 12.07 0.51
N GLY A 103 -36.94 10.93 0.95
CA GLY A 103 -37.75 9.96 1.67
C GLY A 103 -36.96 8.94 2.49
N GLY A 104 -37.71 7.93 2.97
CA GLY A 104 -37.23 6.86 3.79
C GLY A 104 -36.40 5.81 3.04
N ALA A 105 -36.12 4.71 3.70
CA ALA A 105 -35.30 3.61 3.17
C ALA A 105 -35.88 3.01 1.88
N ILE A 106 -34.99 2.52 1.01
CA ILE A 106 -35.29 1.76 -0.20
C ILE A 106 -34.71 0.37 -0.04
N GLN A 107 -35.57 -0.66 -0.10
CA GLN A 107 -35.12 -2.04 0.05
C GLN A 107 -35.67 -2.92 -1.07
N ALA A 108 -34.96 -3.94 -1.47
CA ALA A 108 -35.40 -4.90 -2.47
C ALA A 108 -34.94 -6.33 -2.13
N ALA A 109 -35.68 -7.32 -2.64
CA ALA A 109 -35.22 -8.70 -2.66
C ALA A 109 -34.93 -9.13 -4.09
N GLY A 110 -33.69 -9.44 -4.38
CA GLY A 110 -33.19 -9.77 -5.68
C GLY A 110 -32.35 -8.65 -6.31
N LYS A 111 -32.38 -8.54 -7.63
CA LYS A 111 -31.66 -7.50 -8.38
C LYS A 111 -32.43 -6.19 -8.34
N LEU A 112 -31.70 -5.09 -8.09
CA LEU A 112 -32.24 -3.74 -8.16
C LEU A 112 -31.26 -2.80 -8.87
N ASN A 113 -31.74 -2.14 -9.94
CA ASN A 113 -31.03 -1.09 -10.62
C ASN A 113 -31.67 0.27 -10.24
N ILE A 114 -30.91 1.14 -9.60
CA ILE A 114 -31.35 2.49 -9.25
C ILE A 114 -30.69 3.47 -10.21
N ALA A 115 -31.49 4.09 -11.07
CA ALA A 115 -31.07 5.25 -11.85
C ALA A 115 -31.54 6.52 -11.16
N TYR A 116 -30.62 7.45 -10.82
CA TYR A 116 -30.97 8.69 -10.15
C TYR A 116 -30.69 9.91 -11.04
N GLU A 117 -31.60 10.87 -11.02
CA GLU A 117 -31.49 12.16 -11.69
C GLU A 117 -31.77 13.29 -10.71
N GLY A 118 -31.08 14.43 -10.88
CA GLY A 118 -31.23 15.58 -9.98
C GLY A 118 -30.75 15.27 -8.56
N LYS A 119 -31.30 15.97 -7.57
CA LYS A 119 -30.91 15.81 -6.17
C LYS A 119 -31.85 14.85 -5.45
N ASN A 120 -31.32 13.75 -4.92
CA ASN A 120 -32.09 12.73 -4.21
C ASN A 120 -31.54 12.56 -2.79
N THR A 121 -32.43 12.32 -1.83
CA THR A 121 -32.10 12.06 -0.43
C THR A 121 -32.82 10.81 0.06
N VAL A 122 -32.06 9.83 0.54
CA VAL A 122 -32.58 8.64 1.22
C VAL A 122 -32.10 8.69 2.65
N LYS A 123 -33.04 8.81 3.60
CA LYS A 123 -32.67 8.92 5.01
C LYS A 123 -33.55 8.01 5.88
N THR A 124 -32.90 7.19 6.69
CA THR A 124 -33.61 6.36 7.68
C THR A 124 -34.14 7.21 8.83
N LYS A 125 -35.27 6.76 9.41
CA LYS A 125 -35.75 7.33 10.68
C LYS A 125 -34.81 6.93 11.81
N PRO A 126 -34.71 7.70 12.90
CA PRO A 126 -34.09 7.24 14.13
C PRO A 126 -34.67 5.89 14.55
N ASP A 127 -33.85 5.03 15.13
CA ASP A 127 -34.19 3.65 15.56
C ASP A 127 -34.48 2.66 14.40
N TYR A 128 -34.28 3.05 13.15
CA TYR A 128 -34.36 2.12 12.03
C TYR A 128 -33.04 1.33 11.91
N THR A 129 -33.11 0.03 12.18
CA THR A 129 -31.92 -0.84 12.27
C THR A 129 -31.46 -1.41 10.93
N GLY A 130 -32.12 -1.09 9.83
CA GLY A 130 -31.77 -1.54 8.48
C GLY A 130 -30.93 -0.52 7.72
N ALA A 131 -30.31 -0.96 6.62
CA ALA A 131 -29.62 -0.06 5.71
C ALA A 131 -30.60 0.90 5.01
N ALA A 132 -30.12 2.10 4.62
CA ALA A 132 -30.99 3.05 3.93
C ALA A 132 -31.31 2.60 2.49
N ILE A 133 -30.33 2.14 1.74
CA ILE A 133 -30.54 1.45 0.45
C ILE A 133 -30.02 0.02 0.60
N LYS A 134 -30.88 -0.98 0.34
CA LYS A 134 -30.53 -2.39 0.48
C LYS A 134 -31.07 -3.25 -0.64
N ALA A 135 -30.20 -4.05 -1.26
CA ALA A 135 -30.61 -5.24 -1.98
C ALA A 135 -30.21 -6.48 -1.16
N GLN A 136 -31.18 -7.37 -0.93
CA GLN A 136 -30.97 -8.64 -0.23
C GLN A 136 -31.33 -9.82 -1.11
N ASP A 137 -30.81 -10.99 -0.77
CA ASP A 137 -31.14 -12.21 -1.50
C ASP A 137 -32.65 -12.42 -1.54
N GLY A 138 -33.14 -12.76 -2.72
CA GLY A 138 -34.51 -13.22 -2.92
C GLY A 138 -34.64 -14.73 -2.61
N THR A 139 -35.82 -15.28 -2.88
CA THR A 139 -36.14 -16.70 -2.55
C THR A 139 -35.20 -17.69 -3.26
N ASN A 140 -34.82 -17.39 -4.52
CA ASN A 140 -33.97 -18.27 -5.35
C ASN A 140 -32.86 -17.53 -6.08
N GLN A 141 -32.50 -16.33 -5.64
CA GLN A 141 -31.56 -15.46 -6.35
C GLN A 141 -30.71 -14.67 -5.36
N LYS A 142 -29.48 -14.40 -5.76
CA LYS A 142 -28.62 -13.50 -5.02
C LYS A 142 -28.97 -12.06 -5.34
N ALA A 143 -28.74 -11.17 -4.37
CA ALA A 143 -28.88 -9.75 -4.58
C ALA A 143 -27.82 -9.25 -5.58
N GLU A 144 -28.23 -8.25 -6.34
CA GLU A 144 -27.35 -7.41 -7.15
C GLU A 144 -27.87 -5.99 -7.08
N LEU A 145 -27.06 -5.03 -6.67
CA LEU A 145 -27.44 -3.63 -6.58
C LEU A 145 -26.61 -2.80 -7.54
N ASN A 146 -27.26 -2.13 -8.49
CA ASN A 146 -26.62 -1.23 -9.42
C ASN A 146 -27.15 0.19 -9.22
N ILE A 147 -26.27 1.15 -8.98
CA ILE A 147 -26.59 2.57 -8.79
C ILE A 147 -25.95 3.37 -9.91
N THR A 148 -26.74 4.09 -10.68
CA THR A 148 -26.27 4.80 -11.88
C THR A 148 -26.77 6.22 -11.97
N SER A 149 -25.95 7.12 -12.52
CA SER A 149 -26.33 8.48 -12.91
C SER A 149 -26.03 8.74 -14.38
N SER A 150 -26.70 9.72 -14.96
CA SER A 150 -26.49 10.12 -16.35
C SER A 150 -25.79 11.47 -16.52
N LYS A 151 -25.81 12.32 -15.49
CA LYS A 151 -25.26 13.69 -15.51
C LYS A 151 -24.39 13.94 -14.29
N SER A 152 -23.40 14.79 -14.47
CA SER A 152 -22.51 15.22 -13.37
C SER A 152 -23.22 16.08 -12.30
N SER A 153 -24.39 16.62 -12.62
CA SER A 153 -25.23 17.36 -11.67
C SER A 153 -26.12 16.46 -10.81
N ASP A 154 -26.18 15.16 -11.10
CA ASP A 154 -27.01 14.22 -10.36
C ASP A 154 -26.36 13.91 -9.00
N GLU A 155 -27.16 13.87 -7.96
CA GLU A 155 -26.71 13.70 -6.58
C GLU A 155 -27.62 12.71 -5.84
N LEU A 156 -27.00 11.74 -5.17
CA LEU A 156 -27.67 10.79 -4.30
C LEU A 156 -27.06 10.88 -2.91
N ASN A 157 -27.84 11.36 -1.94
CA ASN A 157 -27.42 11.47 -0.54
C ASN A 157 -28.11 10.38 0.27
N VAL A 158 -27.34 9.55 0.94
CA VAL A 158 -27.81 8.40 1.71
C VAL A 158 -27.33 8.49 3.14
N THR A 159 -28.24 8.52 4.10
CA THR A 159 -27.89 8.61 5.53
C THR A 159 -28.62 7.57 6.35
N ALA A 160 -27.90 6.84 7.18
CA ALA A 160 -28.43 5.81 8.07
C ALA A 160 -27.69 5.75 9.41
N GLU A 161 -28.29 5.09 10.40
CA GLU A 161 -27.59 4.65 11.61
C GLU A 161 -26.86 3.31 11.38
N ALA A 162 -27.47 2.40 10.61
CA ALA A 162 -26.85 1.19 10.07
C ALA A 162 -26.13 1.49 8.74
N ASP A 163 -25.87 0.49 7.91
CA ASP A 163 -25.22 0.71 6.61
C ASP A 163 -25.97 1.74 5.77
N ALA A 164 -25.29 2.65 5.12
CA ALA A 164 -26.02 3.57 4.25
C ALA A 164 -26.43 2.87 2.94
N ILE A 165 -25.51 2.19 2.26
CA ILE A 165 -25.79 1.35 1.09
C ILE A 165 -25.29 -0.05 1.34
N LYS A 166 -26.16 -1.07 1.15
CA LYS A 166 -25.84 -2.48 1.36
C LYS A 166 -26.34 -3.39 0.26
N SER A 167 -25.49 -4.30 -0.21
CA SER A 167 -25.90 -5.46 -1.01
C SER A 167 -25.48 -6.76 -0.32
N THR A 168 -26.37 -7.76 -0.23
CA THR A 168 -25.97 -9.10 0.20
C THR A 168 -25.29 -9.92 -0.91
N GLY A 169 -25.22 -9.38 -2.12
CA GLY A 169 -24.44 -9.86 -3.26
C GLY A 169 -23.53 -8.77 -3.81
N ASP A 170 -23.44 -8.71 -5.13
CA ASP A 170 -22.60 -7.72 -5.81
C ASP A 170 -23.20 -6.30 -5.74
N LEU A 171 -22.33 -5.29 -5.75
CA LEU A 171 -22.68 -3.88 -5.78
C LEU A 171 -21.91 -3.15 -6.86
N SER A 172 -22.62 -2.36 -7.67
CA SER A 172 -21.99 -1.49 -8.67
C SER A 172 -22.48 -0.05 -8.51
N ILE A 173 -21.55 0.90 -8.55
CA ILE A 173 -21.83 2.34 -8.60
C ILE A 173 -21.17 2.91 -9.84
N SER A 174 -21.92 3.60 -10.69
CA SER A 174 -21.40 4.08 -11.97
C SER A 174 -22.02 5.40 -12.42
N GLY A 175 -21.34 6.06 -13.36
CA GLY A 175 -21.81 7.30 -13.98
C GLY A 175 -21.00 8.53 -13.52
N PRO A 176 -21.41 9.72 -14.00
CA PRO A 176 -20.71 10.97 -13.73
C PRO A 176 -21.24 11.75 -12.52
N GLY A 177 -22.32 11.32 -11.87
CA GLY A 177 -22.93 12.02 -10.74
C GLY A 177 -22.21 11.80 -9.42
N THR A 178 -22.80 12.29 -8.33
CA THR A 178 -22.26 12.19 -6.98
C THR A 178 -23.09 11.24 -6.13
N VAL A 179 -22.44 10.34 -5.42
CA VAL A 179 -23.03 9.48 -4.38
C VAL A 179 -22.36 9.83 -3.05
N ASN A 180 -23.16 10.34 -2.11
CA ASN A 180 -22.72 10.64 -0.74
C ASN A 180 -23.39 9.67 0.22
N THR A 181 -22.62 8.90 0.95
CA THR A 181 -23.12 7.99 1.98
C THR A 181 -22.56 8.34 3.35
N THR A 182 -23.44 8.28 4.35
CA THR A 182 -23.06 8.46 5.75
C THR A 182 -23.76 7.43 6.61
N SER A 183 -22.98 6.60 7.27
CA SER A 183 -23.44 5.73 8.34
C SER A 183 -22.83 6.17 9.67
N THR A 184 -23.64 6.11 10.74
CA THR A 184 -23.17 6.50 12.08
C THR A 184 -22.50 5.33 12.81
N ASN A 185 -23.03 4.11 12.67
CA ASN A 185 -22.61 2.96 13.48
C ASN A 185 -22.18 1.74 12.65
N ALA A 186 -22.23 1.84 11.32
CA ALA A 186 -21.90 0.73 10.41
C ALA A 186 -21.19 1.28 9.16
N ASP A 187 -21.26 0.58 8.02
CA ASP A 187 -20.50 0.92 6.84
C ASP A 187 -21.19 2.01 5.99
N GLY A 188 -20.39 2.88 5.41
CA GLY A 188 -20.88 3.81 4.40
C GLY A 188 -21.41 3.06 3.17
N ILE A 189 -20.65 2.07 2.67
CA ILE A 189 -21.03 1.18 1.56
C ILE A 189 -20.56 -0.24 1.88
N GLU A 190 -21.48 -1.20 1.87
CA GLU A 190 -21.18 -2.63 2.09
C GLU A 190 -21.66 -3.50 0.91
N ALA A 191 -20.75 -4.31 0.35
CA ALA A 191 -21.05 -5.40 -0.57
C ALA A 191 -20.65 -6.74 0.05
N LYS A 192 -21.59 -7.69 0.21
CA LYS A 192 -21.22 -9.07 0.62
C LYS A 192 -20.67 -9.90 -0.55
N GLY A 193 -20.77 -9.41 -1.77
CA GLY A 193 -20.11 -9.91 -2.97
C GLY A 193 -19.00 -8.98 -3.43
N ASN A 194 -18.84 -8.83 -4.74
CA ASN A 194 -17.89 -7.91 -5.34
C ASN A 194 -18.42 -6.48 -5.35
N LEU A 195 -17.50 -5.52 -5.26
CA LEU A 195 -17.81 -4.10 -5.40
C LEU A 195 -17.14 -3.54 -6.66
N SER A 196 -17.89 -2.80 -7.45
CA SER A 196 -17.39 -2.08 -8.62
C SER A 196 -17.79 -0.60 -8.56
N ILE A 197 -16.80 0.30 -8.61
CA ILE A 197 -17.02 1.74 -8.74
C ILE A 197 -16.38 2.19 -10.06
N THR A 198 -17.21 2.73 -10.97
CA THR A 198 -16.77 3.10 -12.32
C THR A 198 -17.31 4.46 -12.76
N GLY A 199 -16.68 5.02 -13.81
CA GLY A 199 -17.13 6.30 -14.38
C GLY A 199 -16.29 7.49 -13.95
N SER A 200 -16.84 8.69 -14.09
CA SER A 200 -16.15 9.96 -13.81
C SER A 200 -16.76 10.75 -12.64
N GLY A 201 -17.70 10.13 -11.93
CA GLY A 201 -18.41 10.74 -10.81
C GLY A 201 -17.60 10.77 -9.52
N THR A 202 -18.28 11.22 -8.47
CA THR A 202 -17.72 11.26 -7.11
C THR A 202 -18.46 10.29 -6.20
N VAL A 203 -17.74 9.49 -5.44
CA VAL A 203 -18.29 8.64 -4.39
C VAL A 203 -17.65 9.05 -3.06
N ASN A 204 -18.44 9.56 -2.14
CA ASN A 204 -18.02 9.91 -0.78
C ASN A 204 -18.69 8.95 0.19
N ALA A 205 -17.92 8.09 0.84
CA ALA A 205 -18.44 7.09 1.77
C ALA A 205 -17.83 7.31 3.16
N THR A 206 -18.70 7.55 4.14
CA THR A 206 -18.30 7.69 5.53
C THR A 206 -19.04 6.65 6.37
N GLY A 207 -18.30 5.83 7.10
CA GLY A 207 -18.81 4.82 8.02
C GLY A 207 -18.39 5.06 9.46
N GLY A 208 -19.23 4.67 10.39
CA GLY A 208 -18.85 4.49 11.80
C GLY A 208 -17.88 3.35 11.95
N THR A 209 -18.04 2.31 11.14
CA THR A 209 -17.05 1.24 10.93
C THR A 209 -16.26 1.51 9.65
N GLU A 210 -16.50 0.83 8.56
CA GLU A 210 -15.79 1.03 7.30
C GLU A 210 -16.42 2.13 6.43
N GLY A 211 -15.56 2.90 5.73
CA GLY A 211 -16.06 3.78 4.68
C GLY A 211 -16.67 2.97 3.55
N ILE A 212 -15.90 2.02 3.01
CA ILE A 212 -16.26 1.09 1.95
C ILE A 212 -15.79 -0.31 2.31
N GLN A 213 -16.70 -1.30 2.31
CA GLN A 213 -16.39 -2.71 2.54
C GLN A 213 -16.90 -3.61 1.41
N SER A 214 -16.09 -4.57 0.99
CA SER A 214 -16.53 -5.71 0.20
C SER A 214 -16.03 -7.04 0.78
N LYS A 215 -16.88 -8.07 0.75
CA LYS A 215 -16.48 -9.44 1.10
C LYS A 215 -15.90 -10.21 -0.09
N GLY A 216 -15.97 -9.65 -1.26
CA GLY A 216 -15.33 -10.11 -2.48
C GLY A 216 -14.26 -9.14 -2.95
N LYS A 217 -14.05 -9.14 -4.27
CA LYS A 217 -13.11 -8.25 -4.93
C LYS A 217 -13.67 -6.83 -5.03
N THR A 218 -12.85 -5.84 -4.70
CA THR A 218 -13.15 -4.43 -4.98
C THR A 218 -12.43 -3.94 -6.23
N THR A 219 -13.16 -3.33 -7.15
CA THR A 219 -12.61 -2.68 -8.33
C THR A 219 -13.05 -1.22 -8.38
N ILE A 220 -12.11 -0.31 -8.35
CA ILE A 220 -12.30 1.12 -8.58
C ILE A 220 -11.65 1.44 -9.93
N ASP A 221 -12.47 1.46 -11.01
CA ASP A 221 -12.07 1.80 -12.38
C ASP A 221 -12.69 3.15 -12.74
N SER A 222 -12.19 4.19 -12.13
CA SER A 222 -12.80 5.51 -12.16
C SER A 222 -11.80 6.57 -12.61
N SER A 223 -12.24 7.52 -13.41
CA SER A 223 -11.54 8.76 -13.68
C SER A 223 -11.99 9.92 -12.77
N GLY A 224 -12.96 9.67 -11.90
CA GLY A 224 -13.50 10.62 -10.91
C GLY A 224 -12.80 10.52 -9.56
N THR A 225 -13.54 10.77 -8.50
CA THR A 225 -13.02 10.78 -7.12
C THR A 225 -13.77 9.79 -6.25
N VAL A 226 -13.03 8.99 -5.47
CA VAL A 226 -13.56 8.11 -4.42
C VAL A 226 -12.95 8.52 -3.08
N ILE A 227 -13.79 8.91 -2.12
CA ILE A 227 -13.37 9.25 -0.76
C ILE A 227 -14.04 8.27 0.18
N ALA A 228 -13.24 7.52 0.94
CA ALA A 228 -13.70 6.52 1.88
C ALA A 228 -13.13 6.79 3.27
N LYS A 229 -14.00 6.92 4.26
CA LYS A 229 -13.62 7.23 5.65
C LYS A 229 -14.24 6.22 6.60
N GLY A 230 -13.40 5.46 7.29
CA GLY A 230 -13.77 4.62 8.42
C GLY A 230 -13.40 5.30 9.73
N SER A 231 -14.16 5.05 10.79
CA SER A 231 -13.81 5.52 12.14
C SER A 231 -13.21 4.39 12.98
N GLU A 232 -13.97 3.33 13.24
CA GLU A 232 -13.52 2.15 13.99
C GLU A 232 -12.93 1.06 13.08
N GLY A 233 -13.28 1.08 11.79
CA GLY A 233 -12.81 0.15 10.76
C GLY A 233 -11.99 0.87 9.68
N TYR A 234 -11.83 0.18 8.56
CA TYR A 234 -11.00 0.63 7.44
C TYR A 234 -11.62 1.79 6.65
N GLY A 235 -10.78 2.60 6.00
CA GLY A 235 -11.27 3.50 4.96
C GLY A 235 -11.86 2.70 3.79
N ILE A 236 -11.06 1.80 3.20
CA ILE A 236 -11.47 0.81 2.19
C ILE A 236 -11.03 -0.58 2.64
N ALA A 237 -11.96 -1.53 2.72
CA ALA A 237 -11.71 -2.93 3.03
C ALA A 237 -12.16 -3.86 1.89
N ALA A 238 -11.28 -4.76 1.45
CA ALA A 238 -11.60 -5.84 0.52
C ALA A 238 -11.19 -7.20 1.11
N ASP A 239 -12.13 -8.11 1.32
CA ASP A 239 -11.82 -9.48 1.78
C ASP A 239 -11.22 -10.36 0.66
N SER A 240 -10.79 -9.76 -0.45
CA SER A 240 -10.07 -10.36 -1.57
C SER A 240 -9.16 -9.29 -2.20
N ASP A 241 -8.98 -9.30 -3.52
CA ASP A 241 -8.18 -8.29 -4.22
C ASP A 241 -8.83 -6.90 -4.20
N LEU A 242 -7.97 -5.87 -4.11
CA LEU A 242 -8.33 -4.49 -4.41
C LEU A 242 -7.62 -4.02 -5.68
N ILE A 243 -8.40 -3.57 -6.66
CA ILE A 243 -7.87 -2.99 -7.90
C ILE A 243 -8.31 -1.53 -8.02
N ILE A 244 -7.35 -0.63 -8.11
CA ILE A 244 -7.56 0.80 -8.34
C ILE A 244 -6.93 1.17 -9.69
N LYS A 245 -7.75 1.68 -10.62
CA LYS A 245 -7.31 2.07 -11.96
C LYS A 245 -8.25 3.13 -12.56
N GLY A 246 -7.96 3.57 -13.79
CA GLY A 246 -8.81 4.56 -14.48
C GLY A 246 -8.34 6.00 -14.35
N GLY A 247 -7.25 6.25 -13.62
CA GLY A 247 -6.58 7.56 -13.56
C GLY A 247 -7.26 8.58 -12.63
N GLY A 248 -8.27 8.18 -11.87
CA GLY A 248 -8.95 9.03 -10.91
C GLY A 248 -8.23 9.15 -9.57
N LYS A 249 -8.86 9.88 -8.64
CA LYS A 249 -8.36 10.07 -7.29
C LYS A 249 -9.08 9.15 -6.30
N VAL A 250 -8.32 8.48 -5.42
CA VAL A 250 -8.84 7.71 -4.29
C VAL A 250 -8.23 8.24 -3.00
N GLU A 251 -9.07 8.67 -2.08
CA GLU A 251 -8.69 9.06 -0.72
C GLU A 251 -9.31 8.06 0.26
N ALA A 252 -8.49 7.41 1.06
CA ALA A 252 -8.95 6.45 2.06
C ALA A 252 -8.33 6.76 3.41
N SER A 253 -9.16 6.87 4.44
CA SER A 253 -8.67 7.18 5.78
C SER A 253 -9.36 6.38 6.86
N SER A 254 -8.63 6.07 7.93
CA SER A 254 -9.14 5.44 9.14
C SER A 254 -8.54 6.08 10.39
N ILE A 255 -9.25 5.99 11.51
CA ILE A 255 -8.73 6.39 12.82
C ILE A 255 -8.08 5.20 13.53
N GLU A 256 -8.75 4.06 13.59
CA GLU A 256 -8.31 2.91 14.40
C GLU A 256 -7.63 1.81 13.57
N GLU A 257 -8.05 1.64 12.31
CA GLU A 257 -7.56 0.58 11.42
C GLU A 257 -6.79 1.16 10.21
N ALA A 258 -6.52 0.37 9.18
CA ALA A 258 -5.80 0.86 8.01
C ALA A 258 -6.66 1.77 7.13
N GLY A 259 -6.02 2.76 6.47
CA GLY A 259 -6.69 3.56 5.44
C GLY A 259 -7.20 2.69 4.30
N ILE A 260 -6.35 1.79 3.80
CA ILE A 260 -6.67 0.78 2.77
C ILE A 260 -6.22 -0.59 3.25
N TRP A 261 -7.13 -1.57 3.20
CA TRP A 261 -6.82 -2.97 3.48
C TRP A 261 -7.34 -3.91 2.40
N ALA A 262 -6.55 -4.91 2.04
CA ALA A 262 -6.96 -6.03 1.22
C ALA A 262 -6.43 -7.35 1.81
N LYS A 263 -7.29 -8.36 1.89
CA LYS A 263 -6.91 -9.69 2.35
C LYS A 263 -6.00 -10.42 1.35
N ASP A 264 -6.19 -10.18 0.05
CA ASP A 264 -5.32 -10.69 -0.99
C ASP A 264 -4.39 -9.56 -1.47
N SER A 265 -4.34 -9.23 -2.74
CA SER A 265 -3.41 -8.26 -3.29
C SER A 265 -4.04 -6.89 -3.56
N ILE A 266 -3.21 -5.84 -3.53
CA ILE A 266 -3.57 -4.48 -3.95
C ILE A 266 -2.85 -4.17 -5.27
N ASN A 267 -3.61 -3.79 -6.30
CA ASN A 267 -3.06 -3.33 -7.57
C ASN A 267 -3.53 -1.89 -7.85
N ILE A 268 -2.58 -0.97 -7.95
CA ILE A 268 -2.83 0.44 -8.26
C ILE A 268 -2.17 0.75 -9.61
N SER A 269 -2.97 1.11 -10.61
CA SER A 269 -2.49 1.27 -11.98
C SER A 269 -3.23 2.37 -12.75
N GLY A 270 -2.86 2.56 -14.03
CA GLY A 270 -3.57 3.46 -14.93
C GLY A 270 -3.43 4.96 -14.63
N GLY A 271 -2.36 5.37 -13.95
CA GLY A 271 -2.13 6.77 -13.60
C GLY A 271 -2.99 7.27 -12.43
N SER A 272 -3.54 6.36 -11.63
CA SER A 272 -4.38 6.71 -10.47
C SER A 272 -3.60 7.44 -9.39
N GLN A 273 -4.28 8.36 -8.69
CA GLN A 273 -3.76 9.08 -7.54
C GLN A 273 -4.41 8.50 -6.28
N VAL A 274 -3.60 7.92 -5.38
CA VAL A 274 -4.09 7.28 -4.16
C VAL A 274 -3.47 7.95 -2.95
N GLU A 275 -4.30 8.45 -2.06
CA GLU A 275 -3.92 8.98 -0.75
C GLU A 275 -4.54 8.11 0.33
N ALA A 276 -3.71 7.38 1.06
CA ALA A 276 -4.13 6.54 2.17
C ALA A 276 -3.57 7.09 3.48
N SER A 277 -4.40 7.16 4.52
CA SER A 277 -3.96 7.60 5.84
C SER A 277 -4.58 6.79 6.96
N SER A 278 -3.82 6.62 8.04
CA SER A 278 -4.28 6.01 9.28
C SER A 278 -3.67 6.73 10.48
N ILE A 279 -4.37 6.72 11.62
CA ILE A 279 -3.78 7.14 12.89
C ILE A 279 -3.17 5.92 13.58
N GLY A 280 -3.95 4.88 13.86
CA GLY A 280 -3.56 3.77 14.74
C GLY A 280 -2.92 2.55 14.07
N LYS A 281 -2.95 2.46 12.73
CA LYS A 281 -2.45 1.29 11.97
C LYS A 281 -1.71 1.70 10.70
N ALA A 282 -1.38 0.72 9.86
CA ALA A 282 -0.77 0.97 8.56
C ALA A 282 -1.69 1.83 7.68
N ALA A 283 -1.13 2.76 6.89
CA ALA A 283 -1.96 3.50 5.94
C ALA A 283 -2.44 2.59 4.80
N ILE A 284 -1.58 1.70 4.30
CA ILE A 284 -1.92 0.66 3.31
C ILE A 284 -1.44 -0.68 3.83
N TRP A 285 -2.34 -1.66 3.88
CA TRP A 285 -2.04 -3.02 4.32
C TRP A 285 -2.61 -4.07 3.37
N ALA A 286 -1.79 -5.07 3.01
CA ALA A 286 -2.21 -6.23 2.23
C ALA A 286 -1.61 -7.53 2.79
N ASP A 287 -2.42 -8.61 2.88
CA ASP A 287 -1.88 -9.93 3.19
C ASP A 287 -1.18 -10.56 1.95
N GLY A 288 -1.49 -10.07 0.72
CA GLY A 288 -0.83 -10.43 -0.52
C GLY A 288 0.15 -9.37 -1.01
N ASN A 289 0.36 -9.27 -2.33
CA ASN A 289 1.29 -8.31 -2.92
C ASN A 289 0.67 -6.90 -3.05
N ILE A 290 1.54 -5.89 -3.07
CA ILE A 290 1.16 -4.52 -3.45
C ILE A 290 1.91 -4.14 -4.73
N ASP A 291 1.16 -3.89 -5.81
CA ASP A 291 1.67 -3.45 -7.10
C ASP A 291 1.23 -2.01 -7.40
N ILE A 292 2.20 -1.11 -7.59
CA ILE A 292 1.98 0.30 -7.98
C ILE A 292 2.59 0.52 -9.35
N LEU A 293 1.76 0.73 -10.36
CA LEU A 293 2.15 0.60 -11.76
C LEU A 293 1.70 1.78 -12.62
N GLY A 294 2.37 1.97 -13.76
CA GLY A 294 1.83 2.71 -14.91
C GLY A 294 1.52 4.19 -14.67
N GLY A 295 2.43 4.94 -14.07
CA GLY A 295 2.30 6.37 -13.82
C GLY A 295 1.45 6.72 -12.60
N SER A 296 1.03 5.73 -11.83
CA SER A 296 0.25 5.96 -10.60
C SER A 296 1.09 6.64 -9.53
N GLN A 297 0.42 7.43 -8.71
CA GLN A 297 1.01 8.16 -7.59
C GLN A 297 0.32 7.73 -6.30
N VAL A 298 1.10 7.21 -5.37
CA VAL A 298 0.59 6.74 -4.08
C VAL A 298 1.24 7.52 -2.97
N LYS A 299 0.42 8.05 -2.07
CA LYS A 299 0.84 8.63 -0.80
C LYS A 299 0.24 7.82 0.34
N ALA A 300 1.09 7.33 1.23
CA ALA A 300 0.70 6.55 2.39
C ALA A 300 1.25 7.23 3.65
N ASN A 301 0.38 7.57 4.60
CA ASN A 301 0.78 8.21 5.85
C ASN A 301 0.14 7.54 7.05
N SER A 302 0.97 7.07 7.98
CA SER A 302 0.52 6.59 9.29
C SER A 302 1.10 7.47 10.40
N GLU A 303 0.27 7.83 11.39
CA GLU A 303 0.69 8.69 12.50
C GLU A 303 1.34 7.89 13.64
N GLU A 304 0.96 6.62 13.85
CA GLU A 304 1.42 5.80 14.97
C GLU A 304 2.06 4.47 14.57
N ASP A 305 1.95 4.05 13.29
CA ASP A 305 2.37 2.73 12.84
C ASP A 305 3.10 2.81 11.47
N LEU A 306 3.03 1.76 10.65
CA LEU A 306 3.67 1.65 9.35
C LEU A 306 2.92 2.45 8.26
N ALA A 307 3.61 3.03 7.30
CA ALA A 307 2.91 3.62 6.16
C ALA A 307 2.40 2.55 5.19
N VAL A 308 3.25 1.59 4.82
CA VAL A 308 2.90 0.48 3.92
C VAL A 308 3.34 -0.83 4.55
N ASP A 309 2.41 -1.77 4.69
CA ASP A 309 2.64 -3.12 5.21
C ASP A 309 2.13 -4.16 4.22
N THR A 310 2.96 -5.19 3.92
CA THR A 310 2.52 -6.33 3.10
C THR A 310 3.20 -7.62 3.52
N GLU A 311 2.41 -8.69 3.68
CA GLU A 311 2.94 -10.04 3.84
C GLU A 311 3.47 -10.64 2.52
N GLY A 312 3.18 -9.99 1.41
CA GLY A 312 3.71 -10.30 0.09
C GLY A 312 4.93 -9.46 -0.28
N SER A 313 5.04 -9.15 -1.56
CA SER A 313 6.06 -8.26 -2.14
C SER A 313 5.47 -6.90 -2.50
N LEU A 314 6.32 -5.87 -2.46
CA LEU A 314 6.00 -4.56 -3.02
C LEU A 314 6.70 -4.37 -4.36
N ALA A 315 5.95 -4.03 -5.41
CA ALA A 315 6.50 -3.60 -6.69
C ALA A 315 6.04 -2.19 -7.04
N VAL A 316 7.00 -1.30 -7.32
CA VAL A 316 6.73 0.05 -7.86
C VAL A 316 7.38 0.14 -9.23
N THR A 317 6.56 0.18 -10.30
CA THR A 317 7.06 0.14 -11.68
C THR A 317 6.49 1.30 -12.50
N ASN A 318 7.36 2.17 -13.03
CA ASN A 318 6.96 3.39 -13.74
C ASN A 318 5.91 4.20 -12.94
N ALA A 319 6.13 4.37 -11.63
CA ALA A 319 5.17 4.95 -10.71
C ALA A 319 5.88 5.66 -9.55
N SER A 320 5.10 6.29 -8.67
CA SER A 320 5.67 6.93 -7.47
C SER A 320 4.98 6.48 -6.18
N LEU A 321 5.79 6.38 -5.11
CA LEU A 321 5.34 6.11 -3.76
C LEU A 321 5.98 7.13 -2.80
N ASP A 322 5.16 7.81 -2.02
CA ASP A 322 5.56 8.65 -0.89
C ASP A 322 4.97 8.05 0.39
N ALA A 323 5.80 7.45 1.23
CA ALA A 323 5.41 6.71 2.42
C ALA A 323 6.01 7.35 3.68
N SER A 324 5.18 7.63 4.66
CA SER A 324 5.58 8.18 5.95
C SER A 324 4.94 7.40 7.10
N GLY A 325 5.75 6.82 7.96
CA GLY A 325 5.33 6.04 9.14
C GLY A 325 6.22 6.34 10.34
N VAL A 326 5.94 5.69 11.46
CA VAL A 326 6.70 5.87 12.69
C VAL A 326 7.79 4.80 12.81
N GLU A 327 7.42 3.55 12.99
CA GLU A 327 8.39 2.46 13.16
C GLU A 327 8.97 1.99 11.82
N TYR A 328 8.09 1.78 10.82
CA TYR A 328 8.48 1.44 9.47
C TYR A 328 7.77 2.33 8.45
N GLY A 329 8.51 2.78 7.44
CA GLY A 329 7.91 3.47 6.31
C GLY A 329 7.26 2.48 5.35
N VAL A 330 8.04 1.49 4.92
CA VAL A 330 7.61 0.37 4.07
C VAL A 330 8.13 -0.92 4.66
N TYR A 331 7.23 -1.83 4.96
CA TYR A 331 7.54 -3.21 5.34
C TYR A 331 6.96 -4.18 4.30
N ALA A 332 7.81 -4.98 3.66
CA ALA A 332 7.41 -6.01 2.73
C ALA A 332 8.04 -7.35 3.13
N TYR A 333 7.20 -8.33 3.48
CA TYR A 333 7.72 -9.60 4.00
C TYR A 333 8.53 -10.38 2.95
N LYS A 334 8.12 -10.37 1.67
CA LYS A 334 8.78 -11.17 0.63
C LYS A 334 9.81 -10.40 -0.20
N GLY A 335 9.68 -9.12 -0.39
CA GLY A 335 10.68 -8.41 -1.17
C GLY A 335 10.19 -7.10 -1.75
N VAL A 336 11.13 -6.27 -2.24
CA VAL A 336 10.82 -4.98 -2.85
C VAL A 336 11.48 -4.88 -4.22
N THR A 337 10.69 -4.50 -5.23
CA THR A 337 11.21 -4.18 -6.57
C THR A 337 10.82 -2.76 -6.95
N LEU A 338 11.82 -1.91 -7.22
CA LEU A 338 11.67 -0.55 -7.69
C LEU A 338 12.26 -0.45 -9.10
N ASP A 339 11.42 -0.27 -10.11
CA ASP A 339 11.80 -0.23 -11.53
C ASP A 339 11.27 1.03 -12.21
N HIS A 340 12.14 1.94 -12.66
CA HIS A 340 11.76 3.27 -13.12
C HIS A 340 10.84 4.01 -12.11
N ALA A 341 11.10 3.82 -10.83
CA ALA A 341 10.26 4.29 -9.75
C ALA A 341 10.81 5.58 -9.13
N THR A 342 9.90 6.41 -8.61
CA THR A 342 10.26 7.51 -7.69
C THR A 342 9.69 7.20 -6.33
N VAL A 343 10.55 6.93 -5.36
CA VAL A 343 10.14 6.47 -4.03
C VAL A 343 10.75 7.36 -2.95
N THR A 344 9.88 7.90 -2.11
CA THR A 344 10.27 8.62 -0.90
C THR A 344 9.73 7.85 0.30
N VAL A 345 10.61 7.51 1.23
CA VAL A 345 10.18 6.82 2.45
C VAL A 345 10.79 7.50 3.66
N ARG A 346 9.96 7.79 4.65
CA ARG A 346 10.37 8.49 5.87
C ARG A 346 9.83 7.79 7.10
N THR A 347 10.69 7.67 8.12
CA THR A 347 10.28 7.23 9.46
C THR A 347 10.92 8.08 10.53
N SER A 348 10.19 8.31 11.62
CA SER A 348 10.70 9.00 12.78
C SER A 348 10.08 8.41 14.04
N ALA A 349 10.86 7.59 14.76
CA ALA A 349 10.46 6.99 16.02
C ALA A 349 11.28 7.60 17.17
N SER A 350 10.69 8.49 17.94
CA SER A 350 11.34 9.08 19.12
C SER A 350 11.59 8.01 20.18
N GLY A 351 12.86 7.62 20.36
CA GLY A 351 13.27 6.63 21.38
C GLY A 351 13.10 5.16 20.98
N GLY A 352 12.64 4.87 19.75
CA GLY A 352 12.38 3.53 19.24
C GLY A 352 13.23 3.15 18.03
N GLN A 353 12.79 2.08 17.37
CA GLN A 353 13.31 1.61 16.10
C GLN A 353 12.62 2.35 14.96
N ALA A 354 13.39 2.85 14.00
CA ALA A 354 12.91 3.45 12.76
C ALA A 354 13.60 2.82 11.56
N ILE A 355 12.87 2.16 10.68
CA ILE A 355 13.42 1.61 9.43
C ILE A 355 12.57 2.09 8.26
N ALA A 356 13.18 2.87 7.35
CA ALA A 356 12.38 3.47 6.29
C ALA A 356 11.89 2.42 5.29
N LEU A 357 12.77 1.61 4.70
CA LEU A 357 12.42 0.56 3.75
C LEU A 357 13.00 -0.77 4.20
N ILE A 358 12.17 -1.78 4.40
CA ILE A 358 12.64 -3.08 4.88
C ILE A 358 11.93 -4.26 4.19
N THR A 359 12.70 -5.35 4.00
CA THR A 359 12.18 -6.68 3.70
C THR A 359 12.59 -7.68 4.76
N ASP A 360 11.75 -8.70 5.00
CA ASP A 360 12.02 -9.75 5.99
C ASP A 360 11.93 -11.15 5.35
N GLY A 361 12.88 -11.47 4.50
CA GLY A 361 12.97 -12.77 3.84
C GLY A 361 13.54 -12.74 2.43
N ASP A 362 13.30 -11.70 1.65
CA ASP A 362 13.70 -11.61 0.25
C ASP A 362 14.49 -10.33 -0.06
N ASP A 363 14.81 -10.13 -1.33
CA ASP A 363 15.72 -9.10 -1.80
C ASP A 363 15.07 -7.72 -1.96
N ILE A 364 15.88 -6.67 -1.91
CA ILE A 364 15.53 -5.33 -2.40
C ILE A 364 16.23 -5.11 -3.74
N VAL A 365 15.46 -4.84 -4.80
CA VAL A 365 15.95 -4.60 -6.15
C VAL A 365 15.56 -3.18 -6.59
N ILE A 366 16.55 -2.31 -6.78
CA ILE A 366 16.38 -0.92 -7.25
C ILE A 366 17.09 -0.79 -8.59
N LYS A 367 16.36 -0.49 -9.68
CA LYS A 367 16.92 -0.55 -11.02
C LYS A 367 16.33 0.44 -12.01
N ASN A 368 17.00 0.55 -13.19
CA ASN A 368 16.48 1.19 -14.39
C ASN A 368 16.07 2.67 -14.18
N GLY A 369 16.91 3.48 -13.60
CA GLY A 369 16.66 4.92 -13.43
C GLY A 369 15.76 5.25 -12.25
N SER A 370 15.56 4.31 -11.30
CA SER A 370 14.79 4.61 -10.09
C SER A 370 15.47 5.69 -9.24
N ILE A 371 14.64 6.53 -8.61
CA ILE A 371 15.06 7.57 -7.67
C ILE A 371 14.47 7.23 -6.31
N VAL A 372 15.34 6.98 -5.33
CA VAL A 372 14.93 6.59 -3.98
C VAL A 372 15.51 7.57 -2.95
N ASP A 373 14.67 8.14 -2.10
CA ASP A 373 15.05 8.94 -0.92
C ASP A 373 14.47 8.27 0.32
N ALA A 374 15.29 7.51 1.03
CA ALA A 374 14.95 6.80 2.27
C ALA A 374 15.58 7.50 3.46
N PHE A 375 14.77 7.88 4.44
CA PHE A 375 15.19 8.57 5.65
C PHE A 375 14.60 7.91 6.89
N ALA A 376 15.44 7.55 7.84
CA ALA A 376 15.06 6.98 9.11
C ALA A 376 15.70 7.76 10.26
N GLU A 377 14.91 8.06 11.29
CA GLU A 377 15.36 8.80 12.47
C GLU A 377 14.85 8.12 13.73
N GLY A 378 15.76 7.70 14.62
CA GLY A 378 15.40 6.99 15.84
C GLY A 378 16.61 6.57 16.67
N LYS A 379 16.37 5.95 17.83
CA LYS A 379 17.45 5.37 18.66
C LYS A 379 18.17 4.24 17.92
N PHE A 380 17.41 3.44 17.19
CA PHE A 380 17.90 2.47 16.20
C PHE A 380 17.29 2.84 14.86
N SER A 381 18.09 3.19 13.88
CA SER A 381 17.56 3.62 12.58
C SER A 381 18.30 2.98 11.42
N VAL A 382 17.53 2.55 10.39
CA VAL A 382 18.09 2.04 9.14
C VAL A 382 17.27 2.60 7.97
N ALA A 383 17.94 3.20 7.00
CA ALA A 383 17.20 3.77 5.88
C ALA A 383 16.72 2.69 4.88
N ILE A 384 17.58 1.74 4.50
CA ILE A 384 17.23 0.62 3.62
C ILE A 384 17.78 -0.68 4.23
N SER A 385 16.90 -1.65 4.48
CA SER A 385 17.27 -2.89 5.17
C SER A 385 16.69 -4.13 4.51
N THR A 386 17.50 -5.20 4.45
CA THR A 386 16.99 -6.56 4.30
C THR A 386 17.33 -7.35 5.55
N ARG A 387 16.39 -8.17 6.03
CA ARG A 387 16.62 -9.16 7.09
C ARG A 387 16.18 -10.52 6.57
N ASN A 388 16.99 -11.53 6.76
CA ASN A 388 16.59 -12.89 6.51
C ASN A 388 16.75 -13.71 7.80
N HIS A 389 15.64 -14.00 8.45
CA HIS A 389 15.59 -14.81 9.67
C HIS A 389 15.17 -16.25 9.40
N GLN A 390 14.85 -16.60 8.15
CA GLN A 390 14.32 -17.91 7.83
C GLN A 390 15.44 -18.87 7.44
N PRO A 391 15.63 -19.96 8.18
CA PRO A 391 16.54 -21.02 7.78
C PRO A 391 16.04 -21.62 6.44
N ASN A 392 16.96 -21.83 5.50
CA ASN A 392 16.72 -22.39 4.17
C ASN A 392 16.01 -21.48 3.14
N VAL A 393 15.88 -20.19 3.37
CA VAL A 393 15.41 -19.22 2.38
C VAL A 393 16.59 -18.43 1.85
N ALA A 394 16.79 -18.42 0.53
CA ALA A 394 17.73 -17.50 -0.11
C ALA A 394 17.12 -16.10 -0.11
N GLY A 395 17.91 -15.08 0.20
CA GLY A 395 17.46 -13.69 0.24
C GLY A 395 18.38 -12.87 1.15
N GLY A 396 18.01 -11.63 1.39
CA GLY A 396 18.81 -10.69 2.17
C GLY A 396 19.83 -9.95 1.32
N HIS A 397 19.59 -9.82 0.01
CA HIS A 397 20.43 -9.08 -0.91
C HIS A 397 19.83 -7.73 -1.27
N ILE A 398 20.67 -6.71 -1.41
CA ILE A 398 20.28 -5.39 -1.93
C ILE A 398 21.00 -5.16 -3.25
N TYR A 399 20.22 -5.05 -4.34
CA TYR A 399 20.72 -4.79 -5.68
C TYR A 399 20.32 -3.39 -6.12
N ILE A 400 21.30 -2.53 -6.40
CA ILE A 400 21.11 -1.17 -6.90
C ILE A 400 21.81 -1.04 -8.24
N SER A 401 21.06 -0.84 -9.33
CA SER A 401 21.65 -0.68 -10.66
C SER A 401 21.04 0.48 -11.41
N ASP A 402 21.89 1.24 -12.13
CA ASP A 402 21.47 2.34 -13.02
C ASP A 402 20.50 3.32 -12.34
N SER A 403 20.69 3.64 -11.06
CA SER A 403 19.72 4.35 -10.23
C SER A 403 20.36 5.44 -9.37
N VAL A 404 19.50 6.29 -8.79
CA VAL A 404 19.91 7.32 -7.83
C VAL A 404 19.27 7.02 -6.48
N VAL A 405 20.10 6.75 -5.47
CA VAL A 405 19.62 6.36 -4.14
C VAL A 405 20.23 7.28 -3.09
N LYS A 406 19.39 7.78 -2.19
CA LYS A 406 19.78 8.48 -0.98
C LYS A 406 19.20 7.71 0.21
N ALA A 407 20.08 7.24 1.10
CA ALA A 407 19.74 6.43 2.26
C ALA A 407 20.38 7.05 3.51
N ILE A 408 19.58 7.68 4.36
CA ILE A 408 20.07 8.41 5.53
C ILE A 408 19.40 7.85 6.79
N ALA A 409 20.23 7.44 7.75
CA ALA A 409 19.81 7.02 9.08
C ALA A 409 20.43 7.93 10.13
N ARG A 410 19.61 8.44 11.06
CA ARG A 410 20.05 9.36 12.10
C ARG A 410 19.67 8.88 13.49
N TYR A 411 20.56 9.10 14.44
CA TYR A 411 20.28 8.93 15.85
C TYR A 411 19.51 10.13 16.39
N VAL A 412 18.45 9.85 17.15
CA VAL A 412 17.75 10.85 17.95
C VAL A 412 17.65 10.35 19.38
N GLU A 413 18.15 11.15 20.29
CA GLU A 413 18.01 10.92 21.72
C GLU A 413 16.57 11.25 22.14
N SER A 414 15.86 10.32 22.76
CA SER A 414 14.52 10.59 23.26
C SER A 414 14.59 11.59 24.42
N GLY A 415 13.98 12.75 24.25
CA GLY A 415 13.95 13.78 25.29
C GLY A 415 13.10 13.43 26.52
N SER A 416 12.51 12.24 26.60
CA SER A 416 11.64 11.78 27.70
C SER A 416 12.28 10.74 28.62
N ASP A 417 13.35 10.10 28.18
CA ASP A 417 14.08 9.21 29.07
C ASP A 417 14.94 10.10 29.97
N GLY A 418 14.59 10.16 31.27
CA GLY A 418 15.43 10.75 32.30
C GLY A 418 16.85 10.20 32.20
N PRO A 419 17.82 10.75 32.92
CA PRO A 419 19.23 10.47 32.74
C PRO A 419 19.42 8.96 32.56
N ASP A 420 20.03 8.58 31.43
CA ASP A 420 20.29 7.23 30.98
C ASP A 420 20.23 6.20 32.11
N HIS A 421 19.31 5.23 32.01
CA HIS A 421 19.35 4.09 32.90
C HIS A 421 20.69 3.39 32.64
N TYR A 422 21.69 3.88 33.36
CA TYR A 422 22.93 3.15 33.56
C TYR A 422 22.53 1.85 34.25
N SER A 423 22.60 0.73 33.55
CA SER A 423 22.59 -0.55 34.22
C SER A 423 23.81 -0.55 35.13
N ASN A 424 23.57 -0.27 36.43
CA ASN A 424 24.60 -0.52 37.42
C ASN A 424 24.90 -2.01 37.40
N ASP A 425 25.96 -2.38 36.69
CA ASP A 425 26.54 -3.66 36.97
C ASP A 425 26.98 -3.61 38.45
N GLN A 426 26.92 -4.73 39.13
CA GLN A 426 27.29 -4.79 40.57
C GLN A 426 28.76 -4.44 40.82
N SER A 427 29.56 -4.11 39.80
CA SER A 427 30.96 -3.69 39.87
C SER A 427 31.15 -2.17 39.94
N GLY A 428 30.08 -1.38 39.80
CA GLY A 428 30.13 0.10 39.90
C GLY A 428 30.77 0.78 38.67
N GLY A 429 30.94 0.08 37.58
CA GLY A 429 31.38 0.63 36.29
C GLY A 429 30.21 1.24 35.55
N VAL A 430 30.32 2.50 35.15
CA VAL A 430 29.38 3.14 34.23
C VAL A 430 29.73 2.63 32.83
N ILE A 431 28.99 1.65 32.33
CA ILE A 431 29.09 1.24 30.92
C ILE A 431 28.15 2.17 30.13
N PRO A 432 28.66 3.03 29.24
CA PRO A 432 27.79 3.82 28.37
C PRO A 432 26.97 2.83 27.55
N GLU A 433 25.63 2.93 27.61
CA GLU A 433 24.77 2.17 26.71
C GLU A 433 25.22 2.42 25.28
N PRO A 434 25.39 1.38 24.47
CA PRO A 434 25.76 1.54 23.08
C PRO A 434 24.71 2.42 22.39
N ARG A 435 25.13 3.54 21.80
CA ARG A 435 24.32 4.29 20.85
C ARG A 435 23.77 3.29 19.84
N GLY A 436 22.45 3.29 19.63
CA GLY A 436 21.79 2.32 18.75
C GLY A 436 22.46 2.27 17.36
N LEU A 437 22.30 1.16 16.65
CA LEU A 437 22.83 1.02 15.30
C LEU A 437 22.07 1.98 14.36
N ASN A 438 22.82 2.86 13.71
CA ASN A 438 22.28 3.81 12.72
C ASN A 438 23.02 3.57 11.41
N ILE A 439 22.34 2.95 10.43
CA ILE A 439 22.97 2.46 9.20
C ILE A 439 22.17 2.95 7.98
N GLY A 440 22.87 3.53 7.00
CA GLY A 440 22.24 3.97 5.76
C GLY A 440 21.65 2.79 4.97
N ILE A 441 22.46 1.79 4.61
CA ILE A 441 22.03 0.58 3.90
C ILE A 441 22.54 -0.65 4.64
N PHE A 442 21.64 -1.56 4.98
CA PHE A 442 21.94 -2.73 5.78
C PHE A 442 21.37 -4.02 5.17
N ALA A 443 22.23 -4.92 4.74
CA ALA A 443 21.85 -6.28 4.37
C ALA A 443 22.25 -7.25 5.48
N GLN A 444 21.29 -8.01 6.00
CA GLN A 444 21.52 -8.92 7.11
C GLN A 444 20.93 -10.31 6.85
N THR A 445 21.71 -11.34 7.13
CA THR A 445 21.25 -12.75 7.13
C THR A 445 21.61 -13.42 8.44
N TYR A 446 20.72 -14.24 8.95
CA TYR A 446 20.90 -15.06 10.14
C TYR A 446 20.97 -16.54 9.76
N GLU A 447 21.74 -17.32 10.55
CA GLU A 447 21.79 -18.79 10.46
C GLU A 447 22.27 -19.40 9.12
N GLY A 448 23.09 -18.67 8.38
CA GLY A 448 24.11 -19.29 7.54
C GLY A 448 23.71 -19.96 6.24
N ILE A 449 22.64 -19.56 5.57
CA ILE A 449 22.27 -20.24 4.33
C ILE A 449 22.68 -19.47 3.08
N ALA A 450 22.66 -18.17 3.12
CA ALA A 450 23.19 -17.32 2.06
C ALA A 450 23.97 -16.16 2.64
N PRO A 451 25.08 -15.74 2.04
CA PRO A 451 25.77 -14.54 2.45
C PRO A 451 24.88 -13.33 2.20
N ALA A 452 24.79 -12.41 3.17
CA ALA A 452 24.20 -11.10 2.92
C ALA A 452 25.02 -10.37 1.85
N SER A 453 24.37 -9.70 0.91
CA SER A 453 25.11 -8.94 -0.10
C SER A 453 24.48 -7.62 -0.48
N ILE A 454 25.32 -6.64 -0.79
CA ILE A 454 24.93 -5.36 -1.35
C ILE A 454 25.71 -5.18 -2.66
N SER A 455 24.99 -5.05 -3.77
CA SER A 455 25.57 -4.84 -5.09
C SER A 455 25.13 -3.49 -5.65
N ILE A 456 26.10 -2.64 -5.97
CA ILE A 456 25.88 -1.30 -6.50
C ILE A 456 26.57 -1.20 -7.86
N VAL A 457 25.77 -1.07 -8.93
CA VAL A 457 26.25 -1.08 -10.31
C VAL A 457 25.83 0.19 -11.02
N ARG A 458 26.77 0.95 -11.57
CA ARG A 458 26.55 2.20 -12.36
C ARG A 458 25.52 3.16 -11.73
N SER A 459 25.49 3.25 -10.40
CA SER A 459 24.49 4.00 -9.67
C SER A 459 25.10 5.15 -8.88
N LYS A 460 24.31 6.21 -8.68
CA LYS A 460 24.65 7.28 -7.73
C LYS A 460 24.01 6.98 -6.39
N LEU A 461 24.85 6.79 -5.38
CA LEU A 461 24.41 6.52 -4.03
C LEU A 461 24.95 7.58 -3.06
N THR A 462 24.10 8.09 -2.18
CA THR A 462 24.49 8.79 -0.96
C THR A 462 23.94 8.02 0.22
N ALA A 463 24.82 7.49 1.05
CA ALA A 463 24.43 6.75 2.24
C ALA A 463 25.07 7.38 3.48
N GLU A 464 24.27 7.58 4.53
CA GLU A 464 24.71 8.13 5.82
C GLU A 464 24.12 7.32 6.97
N GLY A 465 24.95 7.09 7.98
CA GLY A 465 24.54 6.45 9.23
C GLY A 465 25.61 6.67 10.30
N ASP A 466 25.22 6.92 11.54
CA ASP A 466 26.15 7.18 12.63
C ASP A 466 27.07 5.98 12.91
N THR A 467 26.61 4.76 12.65
CA THR A 467 27.39 3.52 12.78
C THR A 467 28.11 3.18 11.49
N ALA A 468 27.38 3.09 10.38
CA ALA A 468 27.95 2.82 9.06
C ALA A 468 27.05 3.39 7.95
N ALA A 469 27.65 3.85 6.86
CA ALA A 469 26.90 4.22 5.68
C ALA A 469 26.30 2.98 4.99
N ILE A 470 27.09 1.93 4.80
CA ILE A 470 26.70 0.68 4.14
C ILE A 470 27.30 -0.49 4.92
N PHE A 471 26.48 -1.48 5.24
CA PHE A 471 26.90 -2.65 5.99
C PHE A 471 26.23 -3.93 5.48
N ALA A 472 27.00 -4.95 5.21
CA ALA A 472 26.54 -6.29 4.87
C ALA A 472 27.00 -7.27 5.97
N LEU A 473 26.07 -7.87 6.69
CA LEU A 473 26.32 -8.73 7.83
C LEU A 473 25.70 -10.11 7.60
N ALA A 474 26.50 -11.15 7.64
CA ALA A 474 26.02 -12.52 7.69
C ALA A 474 26.43 -13.15 9.03
N ILE A 475 25.45 -13.75 9.70
CA ILE A 475 25.64 -14.43 10.98
C ILE A 475 25.46 -15.92 10.74
N SER A 476 26.48 -16.73 10.97
CA SER A 476 26.40 -18.17 10.86
C SER A 476 26.92 -18.85 12.11
N GLU A 477 26.31 -19.99 12.48
CA GLU A 477 26.75 -20.78 13.65
C GLU A 477 28.18 -21.28 13.53
N ASP A 478 28.69 -21.48 12.30
CA ASP A 478 30.04 -21.94 12.04
C ASP A 478 31.06 -20.80 11.80
N GLY A 479 30.64 -19.54 11.89
CA GLY A 479 31.45 -18.35 11.70
C GLY A 479 31.99 -18.17 10.27
N LYS A 480 31.46 -18.87 9.28
CA LYS A 480 31.99 -18.84 7.91
C LYS A 480 31.18 -18.00 6.93
N ALA A 481 29.93 -17.64 7.25
CA ALA A 481 29.15 -16.77 6.39
C ALA A 481 29.70 -15.34 6.42
N ILE A 482 29.89 -14.74 5.26
CA ILE A 482 30.49 -13.42 5.09
C ILE A 482 29.52 -12.53 4.34
N GLY A 483 29.21 -11.35 4.92
CA GLY A 483 28.53 -10.29 4.19
C GLY A 483 29.46 -9.68 3.12
N THR A 484 28.92 -9.36 1.95
CA THR A 484 29.70 -8.81 0.84
C THR A 484 29.12 -7.51 0.29
N ILE A 485 30.00 -6.57 -0.04
CA ILE A 485 29.66 -5.34 -0.76
C ILE A 485 30.43 -5.33 -2.07
N LYS A 486 29.72 -5.17 -3.19
CA LYS A 486 30.30 -5.08 -4.53
C LYS A 486 29.90 -3.77 -5.17
N ILE A 487 30.88 -3.00 -5.67
CA ILE A 487 30.68 -1.73 -6.35
C ILE A 487 31.31 -1.82 -7.74
N GLU A 488 30.50 -1.60 -8.78
CA GLU A 488 30.94 -1.65 -10.18
C GLU A 488 30.52 -0.40 -10.95
N GLY A 489 31.46 0.14 -11.73
CA GLY A 489 31.20 1.27 -12.64
C GLY A 489 30.95 2.61 -11.93
N ALA A 490 31.24 2.70 -10.63
CA ALA A 490 31.10 3.93 -9.86
C ALA A 490 32.13 3.96 -8.71
N PRO A 491 33.09 4.90 -8.72
CA PRO A 491 34.08 5.03 -7.65
C PRO A 491 33.44 5.63 -6.38
N ILE A 492 33.99 5.28 -5.23
CA ILE A 492 33.66 5.92 -3.95
C ILE A 492 34.25 7.33 -3.96
N GLN A 493 33.43 8.33 -3.93
CA GLN A 493 33.83 9.75 -3.94
C GLN A 493 34.02 10.32 -2.54
N THR A 494 33.23 9.86 -1.59
CA THR A 494 33.28 10.29 -0.19
C THR A 494 33.16 9.06 0.73
N PRO A 495 34.05 8.88 1.69
CA PRO A 495 35.28 9.66 1.88
C PRO A 495 36.25 9.48 0.71
N ALA A 496 37.02 10.51 0.39
CA ALA A 496 38.01 10.44 -0.69
C ALA A 496 39.01 9.30 -0.41
N GLY A 497 39.14 8.37 -1.39
CA GLY A 497 39.95 7.17 -1.21
C GLY A 497 39.31 6.11 -0.30
N GLY A 498 38.03 6.21 -0.05
CA GLY A 498 37.28 5.23 0.73
C GLY A 498 37.42 3.81 0.18
N LYS A 499 37.52 2.83 1.05
CA LYS A 499 37.67 1.43 0.72
C LYS A 499 36.59 0.60 1.39
N ILE A 500 36.26 -0.52 0.79
CA ILE A 500 35.48 -1.57 1.46
C ILE A 500 36.43 -2.26 2.45
N ILE A 501 36.02 -2.32 3.70
CA ILE A 501 36.81 -2.92 4.78
C ILE A 501 36.07 -4.11 5.38
N ASN A 502 36.81 -5.10 5.85
CA ASN A 502 36.26 -6.17 6.65
C ASN A 502 36.10 -5.69 8.09
N TYR A 503 35.00 -6.05 8.67
CA TYR A 503 34.63 -5.68 10.02
C TYR A 503 34.37 -6.95 10.83
N ARG A 504 34.99 -7.06 12.01
CA ARG A 504 34.74 -8.15 12.95
C ARG A 504 33.95 -7.61 14.14
N TYR A 505 32.82 -8.24 14.41
CA TYR A 505 32.00 -7.94 15.57
C TYR A 505 32.25 -8.96 16.67
N GLU A 506 32.74 -8.51 17.81
CA GLU A 506 32.93 -9.34 19.01
C GLU A 506 31.96 -8.86 20.09
N GLU A 507 31.12 -9.75 20.58
CA GLU A 507 30.23 -9.46 21.70
C GLU A 507 30.97 -9.70 23.01
N GLU A 508 31.21 -8.66 23.80
CA GLU A 508 32.05 -8.68 24.99
C GLU A 508 31.39 -9.35 26.21
N TYR A 509 30.05 -9.56 26.21
CA TYR A 509 29.28 -10.13 27.32
C TYR A 509 28.18 -11.07 26.84
N GLY A 510 28.50 -12.32 26.71
CA GLY A 510 27.57 -13.41 26.39
C GLY A 510 28.33 -14.69 26.05
N PRO A 511 27.70 -15.85 25.82
CA PRO A 511 28.38 -16.95 25.20
C PRO A 511 28.95 -16.43 23.87
N SER A 512 30.27 -16.31 23.79
CA SER A 512 31.00 -15.62 22.75
C SER A 512 30.69 -16.21 21.37
N ILE A 513 29.71 -15.64 20.68
CA ILE A 513 29.54 -15.85 19.27
C ILE A 513 30.39 -14.77 18.60
N SER A 514 31.58 -15.15 18.14
CA SER A 514 32.37 -14.26 17.31
C SER A 514 31.75 -14.23 15.92
N TYR A 515 31.19 -13.09 15.54
CA TYR A 515 30.69 -12.86 14.19
C TYR A 515 31.86 -12.46 13.28
N GLU A 516 32.15 -13.20 12.23
CA GLU A 516 32.86 -12.61 11.10
C GLU A 516 31.86 -11.71 10.37
N ALA A 517 31.84 -10.45 10.77
CA ALA A 517 31.01 -9.46 10.14
C ALA A 517 31.42 -9.25 8.69
N GLY A 518 30.46 -8.94 7.86
CA GLY A 518 30.64 -8.67 6.45
C GLY A 518 31.49 -7.43 6.17
N GLN A 519 31.32 -6.92 4.99
CA GLN A 519 32.04 -5.75 4.50
C GLN A 519 31.27 -4.48 4.80
N THR A 520 31.97 -3.43 5.19
CA THR A 520 31.44 -2.09 5.33
C THR A 520 32.33 -1.09 4.58
N ILE A 521 31.78 0.08 4.28
CA ILE A 521 32.58 1.16 3.68
C ILE A 521 33.12 2.03 4.81
N GLY A 522 34.44 2.09 4.90
CA GLY A 522 35.16 2.82 5.92
C GLY A 522 36.01 3.98 5.41
N THR A 523 36.60 4.72 6.33
CA THR A 523 37.47 5.88 6.07
C THR A 523 38.90 5.49 5.74
N GLY A 524 39.15 4.59 4.80
CA GLY A 524 40.53 4.19 4.42
C GLY A 524 41.09 3.07 5.23
N ASP A 525 42.28 3.22 5.78
CA ASP A 525 43.07 2.13 6.41
C ASP A 525 42.70 1.87 7.90
N ALA A 526 41.58 2.40 8.38
CA ALA A 526 41.16 2.17 9.74
C ALA A 526 40.72 0.71 9.91
N VAL A 527 41.43 -0.02 10.74
CA VAL A 527 41.02 -1.33 11.24
C VAL A 527 40.01 -1.08 12.35
N ILE A 528 38.80 -1.61 12.18
CA ILE A 528 37.73 -1.43 13.16
C ILE A 528 37.65 -2.68 13.97
N ASP A 529 38.09 -2.61 15.22
CA ASP A 529 38.09 -3.73 16.15
C ASP A 529 36.78 -3.78 16.99
N SER A 530 35.90 -2.80 16.84
CA SER A 530 34.70 -2.68 17.64
C SER A 530 33.57 -2.03 16.86
N PRO A 531 32.30 -2.44 17.04
CA PRO A 531 31.13 -1.81 16.43
C PRO A 531 30.97 -0.32 16.83
N TYR A 532 31.64 0.11 17.90
CA TYR A 532 31.63 1.48 18.38
C TYR A 532 32.80 2.32 17.89
N ASN A 533 33.64 1.78 17.01
CA ASN A 533 34.76 2.52 16.50
C ASN A 533 34.31 3.57 15.47
N GLU A 534 34.62 4.83 15.76
CA GLU A 534 34.29 5.98 14.91
C GLU A 534 35.02 5.99 13.55
N ALA A 535 35.93 5.05 13.30
CA ALA A 535 36.65 4.93 12.04
C ALA A 535 35.78 4.35 10.89
N VAL A 536 34.58 3.86 11.14
CA VAL A 536 33.61 3.50 10.09
C VAL A 536 33.13 4.76 9.39
N ALA A 537 33.04 4.73 8.07
CA ALA A 537 32.52 5.85 7.32
C ALA A 537 31.06 6.10 7.71
N LYS A 538 30.81 7.26 8.30
CA LYS A 538 29.46 7.72 8.64
C LYS A 538 28.72 8.26 7.42
N SER A 539 29.44 8.64 6.38
CA SER A 539 28.87 9.14 5.12
C SER A 539 29.65 8.63 3.92
N THR A 540 28.94 8.19 2.91
CA THR A 540 29.53 7.71 1.66
C THR A 540 28.78 8.24 0.45
N VAL A 541 29.51 8.63 -0.59
CA VAL A 541 28.98 8.99 -1.90
C VAL A 541 29.67 8.16 -2.96
N ILE A 542 28.86 7.46 -3.74
CA ILE A 542 29.27 6.64 -4.87
C ILE A 542 28.56 7.22 -6.11
N ALA A 543 29.31 7.58 -7.13
CA ALA A 543 28.74 8.08 -8.37
C ALA A 543 29.55 7.61 -9.58
N PRO A 544 28.92 7.33 -10.72
CA PRO A 544 29.62 7.14 -11.98
C PRO A 544 30.47 8.38 -12.31
N PRO A 545 31.58 8.24 -13.07
CA PRO A 545 32.26 9.39 -13.63
C PRO A 545 31.23 10.23 -14.42
N GLU A 546 31.23 11.55 -14.22
CA GLU A 546 30.43 12.42 -15.06
C GLU A 546 30.84 12.19 -16.53
N GLU A 547 29.86 11.88 -17.39
CA GLU A 547 30.10 11.86 -18.83
C GLU A 547 30.62 13.24 -19.21
N ILE A 548 31.88 13.31 -19.60
CA ILE A 548 32.47 14.53 -20.19
C ILE A 548 31.68 14.76 -21.47
N LYS A 549 30.71 15.65 -21.42
CA LYS A 549 30.05 16.13 -22.63
C LYS A 549 31.17 16.60 -23.56
N PRO A 550 31.25 16.12 -24.82
CA PRO A 550 32.24 16.64 -25.77
C PRO A 550 32.13 18.16 -25.78
N GLU A 551 33.23 18.85 -25.51
CA GLU A 551 33.31 20.29 -25.68
C GLU A 551 32.81 20.59 -27.08
N GLU A 552 31.74 21.33 -27.19
CA GLU A 552 31.26 21.89 -28.44
C GLU A 552 32.38 22.81 -28.96
N LYS A 553 33.13 22.32 -29.95
CA LYS A 553 34.18 23.11 -30.61
C LYS A 553 33.55 24.37 -31.18
N THR A 554 33.57 25.44 -30.41
CA THR A 554 33.38 26.78 -30.91
C THR A 554 34.63 27.17 -31.72
N GLY A 555 34.55 27.10 -33.02
CA GLY A 555 35.60 27.58 -33.86
C GLY A 555 35.53 27.08 -35.29
N GLU A 556 34.58 27.58 -36.07
CA GLU A 556 34.78 27.74 -37.48
C GLU A 556 34.29 29.12 -37.94
N THR A 557 35.25 29.90 -38.29
CA THR A 557 35.16 31.23 -38.91
C THR A 557 34.42 31.11 -40.24
N LYS A 558 33.42 31.95 -40.39
CA LYS A 558 32.65 32.26 -41.59
C LYS A 558 33.52 32.89 -42.69
N PRO A 559 33.45 32.48 -43.95
CA PRO A 559 33.74 33.35 -45.05
C PRO A 559 32.46 34.05 -45.55
N GLU A 560 32.57 35.34 -45.71
CA GLU A 560 31.60 36.20 -46.40
C GLU A 560 31.43 35.84 -47.87
N GLY A 561 30.21 36.02 -48.35
CA GLY A 561 29.97 36.49 -49.72
C GLY A 561 29.06 35.60 -50.55
N SER A 562 27.83 35.97 -50.74
CA SER A 562 27.26 36.34 -52.04
C SER A 562 25.72 36.38 -52.00
N LYS A 563 25.17 37.49 -52.47
CA LYS A 563 23.75 37.74 -52.72
C LYS A 563 23.21 36.85 -53.84
N SER A 564 21.99 36.37 -53.69
CA SER A 564 21.05 36.24 -54.82
C SER A 564 19.61 36.18 -54.32
N GLU A 565 18.79 37.01 -54.97
CA GLU A 565 17.35 37.18 -54.83
C GLU A 565 16.56 35.94 -55.27
N GLY A 566 15.37 35.80 -54.71
CA GLY A 566 14.25 35.34 -55.54
C GLY A 566 13.29 34.29 -54.96
N THR A 567 12.10 34.78 -54.64
CA THR A 567 10.78 34.24 -54.96
C THR A 567 10.11 33.22 -54.04
N LYS A 568 9.12 33.77 -53.34
CA LYS A 568 7.71 33.32 -53.08
C LYS A 568 7.33 31.83 -52.89
N THR A 569 6.59 31.70 -51.79
CA THR A 569 5.33 30.92 -51.56
C THR A 569 5.42 29.41 -51.29
N THR A 570 5.10 28.96 -50.13
CA THR A 570 3.83 28.34 -49.79
C THR A 570 3.76 28.00 -48.28
N LYS A 571 2.61 28.27 -47.63
CA LYS A 571 2.23 27.93 -46.26
C LYS A 571 2.16 26.43 -46.07
N THR A 572 2.82 25.91 -45.06
CA THR A 572 2.42 24.66 -44.42
C THR A 572 2.54 24.87 -42.90
N VAL A 573 1.43 24.60 -42.23
CA VAL A 573 1.28 24.72 -40.77
C VAL A 573 1.99 23.55 -40.13
N ALA A 574 3.04 23.79 -39.37
CA ALA A 574 3.66 22.80 -38.49
C ALA A 574 3.29 23.13 -37.04
N VAL A 575 2.64 22.18 -36.41
CA VAL A 575 2.33 22.20 -35.00
C VAL A 575 3.65 22.01 -34.23
N ALA A 576 4.03 23.02 -33.48
CA ALA A 576 5.20 22.98 -32.60
C ALA A 576 4.81 22.32 -31.26
N ALA A 577 5.41 21.19 -30.97
CA ALA A 577 5.42 20.62 -29.63
C ALA A 577 6.46 21.42 -28.79
N THR A 578 5.98 22.20 -27.86
CA THR A 578 6.82 22.90 -26.89
C THR A 578 7.13 21.98 -25.73
N GLY A 579 8.33 21.39 -25.72
CA GLY A 579 8.92 20.79 -24.54
C GLY A 579 9.38 21.87 -23.57
N ALA A 580 8.70 22.00 -22.45
CA ALA A 580 9.14 22.88 -21.37
C ALA A 580 10.27 22.22 -20.58
N LYS A 581 11.47 22.77 -20.66
CA LYS A 581 12.57 22.53 -19.73
C LYS A 581 12.22 23.21 -18.39
N ILE A 582 11.95 22.47 -17.36
CA ILE A 582 11.95 23.00 -16.01
C ILE A 582 13.29 22.66 -15.36
N ALA A 583 14.20 23.64 -15.37
CA ALA A 583 15.36 23.65 -14.50
C ALA A 583 14.93 24.32 -13.18
N GLY A 584 14.55 23.52 -12.21
CA GLY A 584 14.22 23.98 -10.86
C GLY A 584 15.45 23.99 -9.97
N LYS A 585 15.91 25.17 -9.63
CA LYS A 585 16.92 25.45 -8.62
C LYS A 585 16.30 25.20 -7.25
N LEU A 586 16.74 24.18 -6.52
CA LEU A 586 16.34 23.97 -5.12
C LEU A 586 16.87 25.13 -4.28
N ALA A 587 15.98 26.01 -3.87
CA ALA A 587 16.21 26.95 -2.78
C ALA A 587 15.70 26.29 -1.49
N ALA A 588 16.56 26.23 -0.49
CA ALA A 588 16.18 25.89 0.88
C ALA A 588 15.28 27.01 1.42
N THR A 589 13.99 26.77 1.54
CA THR A 589 13.09 27.63 2.31
C THR A 589 12.27 26.73 3.23
N GLY A 590 12.40 26.99 4.52
CA GLY A 590 11.62 26.35 5.56
C GLY A 590 10.14 26.61 5.38
N ASP A 591 9.45 25.62 5.74
CA ASP A 591 8.06 25.32 5.58
C ASP A 591 7.11 26.24 6.36
N ALA A 592 6.11 26.78 5.70
CA ALA A 592 4.98 27.45 6.33
C ALA A 592 3.61 26.95 5.82
N SER A 593 3.56 25.89 4.98
CA SER A 593 2.31 25.44 4.35
C SER A 593 1.68 24.19 4.96
N SER A 594 2.42 23.40 5.72
CA SER A 594 1.86 22.23 6.43
C SER A 594 1.07 22.59 7.70
N ALA A 595 1.35 23.75 8.32
CA ALA A 595 0.62 24.19 9.52
C ALA A 595 -0.83 24.64 9.24
N ALA A 596 -1.18 24.97 8.01
CA ALA A 596 -2.52 25.46 7.67
C ALA A 596 -3.54 24.33 7.41
N ILE A 597 -3.09 23.14 7.01
CA ILE A 597 -3.96 21.99 6.75
C ILE A 597 -4.28 21.25 8.05
N VAL A 598 -3.33 21.19 8.99
CA VAL A 598 -3.54 20.60 10.32
C VAL A 598 -4.51 21.45 11.15
N ALA A 599 -4.51 22.78 10.99
CA ALA A 599 -5.44 23.65 11.70
C ALA A 599 -6.91 23.51 11.23
N ALA A 600 -7.16 23.10 10.00
CA ALA A 600 -8.52 22.87 9.49
C ALA A 600 -9.09 21.51 9.92
N ALA A 601 -8.23 20.49 10.10
CA ALA A 601 -8.64 19.18 10.59
C ALA A 601 -8.93 19.19 12.11
N LEU A 602 -8.16 19.95 12.90
CA LEU A 602 -8.37 20.10 14.34
C LEU A 602 -9.61 20.92 14.71
N ALA A 603 -10.10 21.81 13.83
CA ALA A 603 -11.33 22.55 14.07
C ALA A 603 -12.60 21.71 13.89
N GLY A 604 -12.55 20.63 13.08
CA GLY A 604 -13.65 19.68 12.86
C GLY A 604 -13.82 18.68 14.01
N THR A 605 -12.71 18.23 14.61
CA THR A 605 -12.71 17.20 15.67
C THR A 605 -13.07 17.75 17.05
N ALA A 606 -12.83 19.03 17.33
CA ALA A 606 -13.19 19.66 18.61
C ALA A 606 -14.73 19.80 18.82
N ALA A 607 -15.53 19.78 17.75
CA ALA A 607 -16.99 19.85 17.83
C ALA A 607 -17.63 18.48 18.16
N ILE A 608 -16.97 17.37 17.84
CA ILE A 608 -17.48 16.01 18.07
C ILE A 608 -17.10 15.53 19.49
N ALA A 609 -15.91 15.88 19.99
CA ALA A 609 -15.48 15.51 21.34
C ALA A 609 -16.26 16.24 22.46
N ALA A 610 -16.79 17.44 22.21
CA ALA A 610 -17.62 18.17 23.18
C ALA A 610 -19.02 17.59 23.35
N GLY A 611 -19.55 16.82 22.36
CA GLY A 611 -20.85 16.15 22.43
C GLY A 611 -20.84 14.85 23.24
N ALA A 612 -19.73 14.13 23.26
CA ALA A 612 -19.62 12.82 23.92
C ALA A 612 -19.40 12.90 25.45
N VAL A 613 -18.85 14.01 25.96
CA VAL A 613 -18.54 14.16 27.39
C VAL A 613 -19.77 14.56 28.23
N VAL A 614 -20.84 15.11 27.62
CA VAL A 614 -22.04 15.52 28.33
C VAL A 614 -23.02 14.35 28.59
N SER A 615 -22.91 13.24 27.86
CA SER A 615 -23.81 12.08 27.99
C SER A 615 -23.45 11.08 29.10
N ARG A 616 -22.25 11.16 29.71
CA ARG A 616 -21.79 10.18 30.74
C ARG A 616 -21.91 10.65 32.21
N LYS A 617 -22.62 11.74 32.49
CA LYS A 617 -22.84 12.22 33.85
C LYS A 617 -24.29 12.21 34.35
N ARG A 618 -25.19 11.44 33.71
CA ARG A 618 -26.56 11.23 34.24
C ARG A 618 -27.02 9.78 33.98
N SER A 619 -26.47 8.86 34.74
CA SER A 619 -27.16 7.64 35.19
C SER A 619 -26.36 7.05 36.36
#